data_4a88262acb61c472ceb331c4fe5cb941
#
_entry.id   4a88262acb61c472ceb331c4fe5cb941
#
_cell.length_a   1.000
_cell.length_b   1.000
_cell.length_c   1.000
_cell.angle_alpha   90.00
_cell.angle_beta   90.00
_cell.angle_gamma   90.00
#
_symmetry.space_group_name_H-M   'P 1'
#
loop_
_entity.id
_entity.type
_entity.pdbx_description
1 polymer ?
#
loop_
_entity_poly.entity_id
_entity_poly.type
_entity_poly.pdbx_seq_one_letter_code
_entity_poly.pdbx_strand_id
1 'polypeptide(L)'
;TEVGIRQAVGRDVNVYDKLYLQLDTKLLFQSLPGAGYLSSEYPLRIEITYTDVYGKSGLTWGHGFYFRDPENENWQIVGGEKIPPFNWYTYRSPNLMELLKDTRPARIDSIRIYASGWNYQSMVSEAYLVAE
;
A
#
# COMPACT_ATOMS: atom_id res chain seq x y z
N THR A 1 -8.00 14.50 -4.56
CA THR A 1 -8.94 14.06 -3.53
C THR A 1 -8.60 12.66 -3.08
N GLU A 2 -8.58 12.42 -1.79
CA GLU A 2 -8.33 11.12 -1.20
C GLU A 2 -9.55 10.68 -0.38
N VAL A 3 -9.96 9.44 -0.58
CA VAL A 3 -11.07 8.84 0.17
C VAL A 3 -10.60 7.48 0.66
N GLY A 4 -10.75 7.20 1.95
CA GLY A 4 -10.31 5.92 2.50
C GLY A 4 -10.56 5.80 3.99
N ILE A 5 -9.97 4.76 4.56
CA ILE A 5 -10.06 4.45 5.99
C ILE A 5 -8.67 4.35 6.59
N ARG A 6 -8.58 4.69 7.86
CA ARG A 6 -7.36 4.53 8.67
C ARG A 6 -7.72 3.78 9.95
N GLN A 7 -6.91 2.83 10.30
CA GLN A 7 -7.07 2.07 11.53
C GLN A 7 -5.79 2.14 12.37
N ALA A 8 -5.93 2.51 13.63
CA ALA A 8 -4.84 2.44 14.59
C ALA A 8 -4.55 0.97 14.92
N VAL A 9 -3.29 0.58 14.88
CA VAL A 9 -2.86 -0.79 15.16
C VAL A 9 -2.14 -0.86 16.50
N GLY A 10 -1.11 -0.05 16.70
CA GLY A 10 -0.38 0.05 17.95
C GLY A 10 0.26 -1.27 18.41
N ARG A 11 0.85 -2.03 17.49
CA ARG A 11 1.46 -3.34 17.79
C ARG A 11 2.97 -3.31 17.67
N ASP A 12 3.66 -3.80 18.70
CA ASP A 12 5.09 -4.03 18.64
C ASP A 12 5.41 -5.23 17.75
N VAL A 13 6.36 -5.04 16.85
CA VAL A 13 6.81 -6.09 15.92
C VAL A 13 8.32 -6.33 16.03
N ASN A 14 8.97 -5.72 17.00
CA ASN A 14 10.42 -5.71 17.16
C ASN A 14 11.01 -7.11 17.36
N VAL A 15 10.25 -8.04 17.94
CA VAL A 15 10.72 -9.41 18.23
C VAL A 15 10.61 -10.35 17.03
N TYR A 16 10.02 -9.90 15.94
CA TYR A 16 9.80 -10.75 14.76
C TYR A 16 10.85 -10.49 13.69
N ASP A 17 11.21 -11.54 12.94
CA ASP A 17 12.17 -11.47 11.85
C ASP A 17 11.51 -11.16 10.51
N LYS A 18 10.22 -11.44 10.41
CA LYS A 18 9.46 -11.30 9.16
C LYS A 18 8.17 -10.52 9.41
N LEU A 19 7.86 -9.63 8.49
CA LEU A 19 6.64 -8.84 8.53
C LEU A 19 6.09 -8.72 7.11
N TYR A 20 4.84 -9.15 6.94
CA TYR A 20 4.15 -9.08 5.65
C TYR A 20 2.82 -8.36 5.81
N LEU A 21 2.50 -7.54 4.81
CA LEU A 21 1.18 -6.96 4.66
C LEU A 21 0.45 -7.75 3.58
N GLN A 22 -0.76 -8.21 3.87
CA GLN A 22 -1.54 -8.99 2.93
C GLN A 22 -2.95 -8.44 2.83
N LEU A 23 -3.47 -8.37 1.60
CA LEU A 23 -4.85 -7.93 1.38
C LEU A 23 -5.41 -8.54 0.09
N ASP A 24 -6.74 -8.65 0.04
CA ASP A 24 -7.49 -9.00 -1.16
C ASP A 24 -8.16 -7.75 -1.69
N THR A 25 -7.98 -7.46 -2.97
CA THR A 25 -8.52 -6.26 -3.60
C THR A 25 -9.08 -6.55 -4.98
N LYS A 26 -9.98 -5.66 -5.43
CA LYS A 26 -10.59 -5.71 -6.76
C LYS A 26 -10.75 -4.29 -7.27
N LEU A 27 -10.21 -4.02 -8.45
CA LEU A 27 -10.36 -2.73 -9.11
C LEU A 27 -11.51 -2.79 -10.12
N LEU A 28 -12.41 -1.83 -10.07
CA LEU A 28 -13.59 -1.77 -10.92
C LEU A 28 -13.51 -0.65 -11.94
N PHE A 29 -12.87 0.47 -11.58
CA PHE A 29 -12.79 1.64 -12.45
C PHE A 29 -11.55 2.47 -12.15
N GLN A 30 -10.94 3.03 -13.21
CA GLN A 30 -9.82 3.93 -13.09
C GLN A 30 -9.91 4.97 -14.23
N SER A 31 -10.09 6.24 -13.87
CA SER A 31 -10.21 7.31 -14.86
C SER A 31 -8.86 7.75 -15.41
N LEU A 32 -7.83 7.84 -14.55
CA LEU A 32 -6.48 8.19 -14.97
C LEU A 32 -5.63 6.93 -15.20
N PRO A 33 -4.87 6.86 -16.29
CA PRO A 33 -4.02 5.70 -16.55
C PRO A 33 -2.82 5.66 -15.60
N GLY A 34 -2.40 4.45 -15.25
CA GLY A 34 -1.28 4.22 -14.34
C GLY A 34 -1.54 4.81 -12.96
N ALA A 35 -0.62 5.60 -12.47
CA ALA A 35 -0.72 6.32 -11.20
C ALA A 35 -0.79 7.84 -11.41
N GLY A 36 -1.23 8.28 -12.59
CA GLY A 36 -1.24 9.65 -12.98
C GLY A 36 0.16 10.19 -13.34
N TYR A 37 0.23 11.47 -13.67
CA TYR A 37 1.47 12.10 -14.13
C TYR A 37 2.60 12.04 -13.08
N LEU A 38 2.24 12.23 -11.80
CA LEU A 38 3.22 12.27 -10.70
C LEU A 38 3.38 10.93 -9.97
N SER A 39 2.80 9.86 -10.49
CA SER A 39 2.82 8.53 -9.87
C SER A 39 2.31 8.51 -8.42
N SER A 40 1.34 9.36 -8.12
CA SER A 40 0.78 9.52 -6.77
C SER A 40 -0.72 9.26 -6.69
N GLU A 41 -1.37 8.96 -7.81
CA GLU A 41 -2.81 8.79 -7.89
C GLU A 41 -3.15 7.35 -8.27
N TYR A 42 -3.54 6.56 -7.29
CA TYR A 42 -3.90 5.16 -7.46
C TYR A 42 -5.38 4.92 -7.21
N PRO A 43 -6.03 4.00 -7.96
CA PRO A 43 -7.39 3.56 -7.63
C PRO A 43 -7.47 2.92 -6.24
N LEU A 44 -6.38 2.35 -5.78
CA LEU A 44 -6.26 1.84 -4.42
C LEU A 44 -4.81 1.89 -3.98
N ARG A 45 -4.59 2.37 -2.76
CA ARG A 45 -3.28 2.35 -2.13
C ARG A 45 -3.43 1.91 -0.67
N ILE A 46 -2.51 1.08 -0.21
CA ILE A 46 -2.39 0.72 1.19
C ILE A 46 -1.07 1.29 1.73
N GLU A 47 -1.13 1.83 2.94
CA GLU A 47 0.02 2.48 3.56
C GLU A 47 0.07 2.10 5.04
N ILE A 48 1.26 1.79 5.53
CA ILE A 48 1.51 1.64 6.96
C ILE A 48 2.30 2.84 7.47
N THR A 49 1.98 3.26 8.69
CA THR A 49 2.78 4.23 9.44
C THR A 49 3.40 3.50 10.62
N TYR A 50 4.69 3.69 10.82
CA TYR A 50 5.41 2.90 11.83
C TYR A 50 6.48 3.73 12.55
N THR A 51 6.97 3.17 13.65
CA THR A 51 8.10 3.66 14.42
C THR A 51 9.24 2.66 14.25
N ASP A 52 10.46 3.15 13.98
CA ASP A 52 11.61 2.28 13.77
C ASP A 52 12.29 1.86 15.08
N VAL A 53 13.29 1.02 14.97
CA VAL A 53 14.06 0.50 16.12
C VAL A 53 14.87 1.58 16.84
N TYR A 54 15.06 2.75 16.22
CA TYR A 54 15.75 3.89 16.80
C TYR A 54 14.79 4.88 17.48
N GLY A 55 13.50 4.58 17.48
CA GLY A 55 12.48 5.44 18.10
C GLY A 55 11.94 6.54 17.20
N LYS A 56 12.32 6.57 15.93
CA LYS A 56 11.79 7.55 14.98
C LYS A 56 10.39 7.14 14.54
N SER A 57 9.41 8.00 14.77
CA SER A 57 8.01 7.78 14.43
C SER A 57 7.60 8.48 13.14
N GLY A 58 6.39 8.19 12.66
CA GLY A 58 5.86 8.83 11.46
C GLY A 58 6.46 8.37 10.16
N LEU A 59 7.18 7.24 10.16
CA LEU A 59 7.70 6.64 8.94
C LEU A 59 6.59 5.90 8.22
N THR A 60 6.62 5.92 6.89
CA THR A 60 5.57 5.30 6.07
C THR A 60 6.16 4.37 5.03
N TRP A 61 5.41 3.32 4.72
CA TRP A 61 5.62 2.48 3.55
C TRP A 61 4.26 2.22 2.92
N GLY A 62 4.20 2.23 1.61
CA GLY A 62 2.93 2.03 0.92
C GLY A 62 3.08 1.33 -0.40
N HIS A 63 1.95 0.82 -0.91
CA HIS A 63 1.87 0.11 -2.18
C HIS A 63 0.53 0.44 -2.84
N GLY A 64 0.57 0.72 -4.14
CA GLY A 64 -0.62 1.06 -4.91
C GLY A 64 -0.95 0.01 -5.96
N PHE A 65 -2.20 0.00 -6.42
CA PHE A 65 -2.69 -0.91 -7.45
C PHE A 65 -3.38 -0.12 -8.55
N TYR A 66 -3.17 -0.53 -9.80
CA TYR A 66 -3.80 0.07 -10.97
C TYR A 66 -4.07 -1.01 -12.03
N PHE A 67 -4.91 -0.73 -13.02
CA PHE A 67 -5.14 -1.67 -14.13
C PHE A 67 -4.99 -1.02 -15.51
N ARG A 68 -5.00 0.30 -15.62
CA ARG A 68 -4.76 1.01 -16.88
C ARG A 68 -3.31 1.44 -16.96
N ASP A 69 -2.67 1.12 -18.09
CA ASP A 69 -1.29 1.54 -18.34
C ASP A 69 -1.18 3.06 -18.44
N PRO A 70 -0.03 3.66 -18.08
CA PRO A 70 0.21 5.08 -18.33
C PRO A 70 0.04 5.44 -19.82
N GLU A 71 -0.53 6.60 -20.12
CA GLU A 71 -0.66 7.09 -21.48
C GLU A 71 0.69 7.38 -22.12
N ASN A 72 1.66 7.77 -21.32
CA ASN A 72 3.02 8.05 -21.73
C ASN A 72 3.96 7.04 -21.10
N GLU A 73 4.65 6.26 -21.91
CA GLU A 73 5.58 5.22 -21.43
C GLU A 73 6.77 5.79 -20.63
N ASN A 74 7.00 7.10 -20.70
CA ASN A 74 8.00 7.77 -19.88
C ASN A 74 7.50 8.07 -18.47
N TRP A 75 6.21 7.89 -18.20
CA TRP A 75 5.65 8.05 -16.85
C TRP A 75 6.05 6.83 -16.02
N GLN A 76 6.70 7.10 -14.91
CA GLN A 76 7.13 6.03 -14.00
C GLN A 76 6.04 5.67 -13.01
N ILE A 77 5.86 4.38 -12.80
CA ILE A 77 5.02 3.87 -11.73
C ILE A 77 5.92 3.52 -10.55
N VAL A 78 5.79 4.28 -9.47
CA VAL A 78 6.62 4.13 -8.27
C VAL A 78 5.77 3.59 -7.13
N GLY A 79 6.20 2.47 -6.54
CA GLY A 79 5.51 1.88 -5.39
C GLY A 79 4.14 1.33 -5.72
N GLY A 80 3.95 0.80 -6.94
CA GLY A 80 2.69 0.23 -7.36
C GLY A 80 2.84 -0.93 -8.33
N GLU A 81 1.76 -1.66 -8.55
CA GLU A 81 1.72 -2.76 -9.51
C GLU A 81 0.41 -2.77 -10.27
N LYS A 82 0.50 -3.28 -11.51
CA LYS A 82 -0.67 -3.48 -12.37
C LYS A 82 -1.32 -4.81 -12.03
N ILE A 83 -2.63 -4.77 -11.81
CA ILE A 83 -3.44 -5.98 -11.57
C ILE A 83 -4.61 -6.04 -12.55
N PRO A 84 -5.16 -7.25 -12.85
CA PRO A 84 -6.31 -7.37 -13.74
C PRO A 84 -7.55 -6.67 -13.14
N PRO A 85 -8.33 -5.93 -13.95
CA PRO A 85 -9.57 -5.36 -13.47
C PRO A 85 -10.65 -6.44 -13.28
N PHE A 86 -11.65 -6.14 -12.45
CA PHE A 86 -12.85 -6.96 -12.23
C PHE A 86 -12.60 -8.34 -11.62
N ASN A 87 -11.40 -8.62 -11.16
CA ASN A 87 -11.04 -9.88 -10.51
C ASN A 87 -10.44 -9.62 -9.14
N TRP A 88 -10.74 -10.48 -8.18
CA TRP A 88 -10.08 -10.44 -6.89
C TRP A 88 -8.61 -10.80 -7.03
N TYR A 89 -7.75 -10.00 -6.42
CA TYR A 89 -6.31 -10.18 -6.42
C TYR A 89 -5.82 -10.20 -4.97
N THR A 90 -5.07 -11.24 -4.61
CA THR A 90 -4.43 -11.33 -3.30
C THR A 90 -3.01 -10.79 -3.40
N TYR A 91 -2.74 -9.73 -2.67
CA TYR A 91 -1.42 -9.13 -2.57
C TYR A 91 -0.77 -9.53 -1.26
N ARG A 92 0.49 -9.93 -1.33
CA ARG A 92 1.35 -10.11 -0.17
C ARG A 92 2.63 -9.32 -0.38
N SER A 93 2.97 -8.43 0.53
CA SER A 93 4.19 -7.62 0.44
C SER A 93 5.45 -8.47 0.52
N PRO A 94 6.61 -7.95 0.08
CA PRO A 94 7.89 -8.50 0.48
C PRO A 94 8.02 -8.49 2.00
N ASN A 95 9.04 -9.18 2.53
CA ASN A 95 9.33 -9.10 3.96
C ASN A 95 9.75 -7.65 4.30
N LEU A 96 8.90 -6.94 5.01
CA LEU A 96 9.12 -5.53 5.32
C LEU A 96 10.31 -5.33 6.27
N MET A 97 10.69 -6.34 7.05
CA MET A 97 11.88 -6.26 7.90
C MET A 97 13.17 -6.19 7.08
N GLU A 98 13.20 -6.85 5.91
CA GLU A 98 14.32 -6.74 4.98
C GLU A 98 14.24 -5.52 4.09
N LEU A 99 13.05 -5.25 3.55
CA LEU A 99 12.83 -4.12 2.65
C LEU A 99 13.14 -2.79 3.33
N LEU A 100 12.78 -2.66 4.60
CA LEU A 100 12.95 -1.45 5.40
C LEU A 100 14.09 -1.60 6.42
N LYS A 101 15.12 -2.36 6.11
CA LYS A 101 16.21 -2.70 7.05
C LYS A 101 16.92 -1.49 7.65
N ASP A 102 17.04 -0.39 6.89
CA ASP A 102 17.72 0.82 7.35
C ASP A 102 16.87 1.63 8.34
N THR A 103 15.56 1.44 8.28
CA THR A 103 14.58 2.00 9.20
C THR A 103 13.65 0.89 9.68
N ARG A 104 14.24 -0.17 10.23
CA ARG A 104 13.53 -1.40 10.59
C ARG A 104 12.35 -1.10 11.51
N PRO A 105 11.14 -1.58 11.16
CA PRO A 105 9.96 -1.37 12.01
C PRO A 105 10.09 -2.04 13.37
N ALA A 106 9.83 -1.29 14.42
CA ALA A 106 9.71 -1.79 15.79
C ALA A 106 8.25 -1.84 16.23
N ARG A 107 7.43 -0.94 15.70
CA ARG A 107 6.01 -0.84 16.05
C ARG A 107 5.23 -0.38 14.84
N ILE A 108 4.13 -1.06 14.53
CA ILE A 108 3.17 -0.61 13.51
C ILE A 108 2.13 0.26 14.20
N ASP A 109 2.07 1.52 13.83
CA ASP A 109 1.17 2.50 14.47
C ASP A 109 -0.21 2.51 13.83
N SER A 110 -0.27 2.52 12.50
CA SER A 110 -1.55 2.53 11.78
C SER A 110 -1.45 1.94 10.37
N ILE A 111 -2.60 1.54 9.84
CA ILE A 111 -2.78 1.14 8.45
C ILE A 111 -3.82 2.06 7.83
N ARG A 112 -3.53 2.56 6.63
CA ARG A 112 -4.45 3.38 5.85
C ARG A 112 -4.69 2.73 4.50
N ILE A 113 -5.96 2.63 4.10
CA ILE A 113 -6.36 2.14 2.79
C ILE A 113 -7.18 3.24 2.13
N TYR A 114 -6.76 3.70 0.96
CA TYR A 114 -7.40 4.84 0.32
C TYR A 114 -7.26 4.81 -1.19
N ALA A 115 -8.15 5.55 -1.86
CA ALA A 115 -8.04 5.90 -3.27
C ALA A 115 -7.60 7.37 -3.36
N SER A 116 -6.67 7.66 -4.25
CA SER A 116 -6.17 9.01 -4.46
C SER A 116 -6.37 9.40 -5.91
N GLY A 117 -7.00 10.55 -6.16
CA GLY A 117 -7.27 11.08 -7.50
C GLY A 117 -8.76 11.24 -7.78
N TRP A 118 -9.15 11.00 -9.04
CA TRP A 118 -10.50 11.23 -9.53
C TRP A 118 -11.13 9.95 -10.07
N ASN A 119 -12.41 9.71 -9.72
CA ASN A 119 -13.22 8.64 -10.31
C ASN A 119 -12.55 7.27 -10.28
N TYR A 120 -12.24 6.77 -9.10
CA TYR A 120 -11.79 5.41 -8.90
C TYR A 120 -12.87 4.57 -8.21
N GLN A 121 -12.95 3.29 -8.58
CA GLN A 121 -13.76 2.31 -7.86
C GLN A 121 -12.90 1.11 -7.53
N SER A 122 -12.87 0.75 -6.27
CA SER A 122 -12.10 -0.39 -5.77
C SER A 122 -12.80 -1.02 -4.58
N MET A 123 -12.47 -2.28 -4.31
CA MET A 123 -12.99 -3.03 -3.17
C MET A 123 -11.85 -3.71 -2.45
N VAL A 124 -11.93 -3.78 -1.13
CA VAL A 124 -11.00 -4.52 -0.28
C VAL A 124 -11.82 -5.45 0.60
N SER A 125 -11.48 -6.73 0.60
CA SER A 125 -12.15 -7.72 1.44
C SER A 125 -11.49 -7.83 2.80
N GLU A 126 -10.20 -8.15 2.82
CA GLU A 126 -9.43 -8.34 4.04
C GLU A 126 -8.06 -7.69 3.90
N ALA A 127 -7.60 -7.08 4.98
CA ALA A 127 -6.25 -6.55 5.07
C ALA A 127 -5.68 -6.88 6.45
N TYR A 128 -4.49 -7.50 6.50
CA TYR A 128 -3.87 -7.87 7.75
C TYR A 128 -2.35 -7.92 7.66
N LEU A 129 -1.74 -7.85 8.83
CA LEU A 129 -0.30 -8.00 9.00
C LEU A 129 0.00 -9.40 9.52
N VAL A 130 1.02 -10.01 8.95
CA VAL A 130 1.54 -11.30 9.40
C VAL A 130 2.96 -11.08 9.90
N ALA A 131 3.21 -11.38 11.18
CA ALA A 131 4.53 -11.28 11.79
C ALA A 131 4.98 -12.67 12.24
N GLU A 132 6.21 -13.00 11.89
CA GLU A 132 6.80 -14.30 12.21
C GLU A 132 8.20 -14.17 12.82
#